data_dd6db47689147eb3f412e7ea4d828d09
#
_entry.id   dd6db47689147eb3f412e7ea4d828d09
#
_cell.length_a   1.000
_cell.length_b   1.000
_cell.length_c   1.000
_cell.angle_alpha   90.00
_cell.angle_beta   90.00
_cell.angle_gamma   90.00
#
_symmetry.space_group_name_H-M   'P 1'
#
loop_
_entity.id
_entity.type
_entity.pdbx_description
1 polymer ?
#
loop_
_entity_poly.entity_id
_entity_poly.type
_entity_poly.pdbx_seq_one_letter_code
_entity_poly.pdbx_strand_id
1 'polypeptide(L)'
;MKTTGLSGNEIYCLDKIGYKAGDLLVGNSVHSLGLGRSIGSTFRAIAGGEVTQFTSLIEEGRSAALERMEKEAQTRGAVGITGVTSELVFHGTNIEFLSVGSSLHTKSNDGAPEKFTFSTSADGQDLYAQEDAGYRPVKFVFGNVAYSIGIASGILGALKTLARGEVREFSDIFNKTRHLALERITNEAKKAGANAVVGIETTILPLMGSGLQEMLMIGTAAHNPHLPQDTVVTSDLTPQEMWNLNKMGYAPEKILIGTSVYSLGLVGSITSAFKSLVKGEIKELSHLIYEARENALEIVNKEAEKIGADEVVGVKTYVYQLGSGLIEFLAIGTAVKKIPGLKNQSAELVPQAFAQDWDTFVNTAEFSFGVDLNKGM
;
A
#
# COMPACT_ATOMS: atom_id res chain seq x y z
N MET A 1 -19.61 -23.05 16.98
CA MET A 1 -19.72 -21.57 17.00
C MET A 1 -18.62 -21.07 16.09
N LYS A 2 -18.91 -20.17 15.17
CA LYS A 2 -17.89 -19.55 14.28
C LYS A 2 -17.57 -18.16 14.80
N THR A 3 -16.31 -17.78 14.75
CA THR A 3 -15.84 -16.44 15.10
C THR A 3 -15.16 -15.87 13.88
N THR A 4 -15.80 -14.89 13.23
CA THR A 4 -15.30 -14.25 12.01
C THR A 4 -14.97 -12.78 12.28
N GLY A 5 -14.03 -12.22 11.53
CA GLY A 5 -13.76 -10.79 11.50
C GLY A 5 -14.72 -9.99 10.59
N LEU A 6 -15.61 -10.69 9.87
CA LEU A 6 -16.50 -10.06 8.88
C LEU A 6 -17.72 -9.41 9.55
N SER A 7 -18.08 -8.23 9.10
CA SER A 7 -19.29 -7.50 9.46
C SER A 7 -20.54 -8.14 8.84
N GLY A 8 -21.72 -7.74 9.31
CA GLY A 8 -23.00 -8.22 8.75
C GLY A 8 -23.17 -7.85 7.27
N ASN A 9 -22.68 -6.68 6.85
CA ASN A 9 -22.74 -6.25 5.46
C ASN A 9 -21.83 -7.10 4.56
N GLU A 10 -20.63 -7.40 5.01
CA GLU A 10 -19.69 -8.26 4.27
C GLU A 10 -20.26 -9.66 4.11
N ILE A 11 -20.82 -10.25 5.19
CA ILE A 11 -21.46 -11.56 5.13
C ILE A 11 -22.61 -11.57 4.12
N TYR A 12 -23.42 -10.50 4.08
CA TYR A 12 -24.50 -10.35 3.11
C TYR A 12 -23.96 -10.27 1.66
N CYS A 13 -22.92 -9.50 1.42
CA CYS A 13 -22.30 -9.37 0.10
C CYS A 13 -21.70 -10.71 -0.37
N LEU A 14 -20.99 -11.41 0.52
CA LEU A 14 -20.44 -12.74 0.26
C LEU A 14 -21.52 -13.77 -0.06
N ASP A 15 -22.66 -13.73 0.63
CA ASP A 15 -23.81 -14.59 0.33
C ASP A 15 -24.33 -14.40 -1.11
N LYS A 16 -24.26 -13.16 -1.66
CA LYS A 16 -24.68 -12.85 -3.03
C LYS A 16 -23.79 -13.49 -4.09
N ILE A 17 -22.49 -13.64 -3.80
CA ILE A 17 -21.52 -14.27 -4.72
C ILE A 17 -21.22 -15.73 -4.37
N GLY A 18 -22.06 -16.34 -3.54
CA GLY A 18 -22.03 -17.77 -3.29
C GLY A 18 -21.06 -18.24 -2.22
N TYR A 19 -20.59 -17.36 -1.34
CA TYR A 19 -19.74 -17.72 -0.22
C TYR A 19 -20.47 -17.66 1.13
N LYS A 20 -20.00 -18.49 2.06
CA LYS A 20 -20.32 -18.44 3.48
C LYS A 20 -19.09 -17.99 4.26
N ALA A 21 -19.27 -17.09 5.21
CA ALA A 21 -18.26 -16.72 6.17
C ALA A 21 -17.80 -17.93 6.99
N GLY A 22 -16.51 -18.09 7.14
CA GLY A 22 -15.87 -19.05 8.04
C GLY A 22 -15.29 -18.35 9.28
N ASP A 23 -14.21 -18.90 9.81
CA ASP A 23 -13.54 -18.41 11.00
C ASP A 23 -12.48 -17.34 10.70
N LEU A 24 -12.18 -16.51 11.68
CA LEU A 24 -11.00 -15.65 11.68
C LEU A 24 -9.74 -16.53 11.65
N LEU A 25 -8.80 -16.14 10.82
CA LEU A 25 -7.51 -16.80 10.62
C LEU A 25 -6.37 -15.86 11.00
N VAL A 26 -5.34 -16.42 11.60
CA VAL A 26 -4.17 -15.66 12.03
C VAL A 26 -2.90 -16.44 11.71
N GLY A 27 -1.98 -15.79 11.01
CA GLY A 27 -0.62 -16.30 10.82
C GLY A 27 0.39 -15.29 11.34
N ASN A 28 1.38 -15.72 12.11
CA ASN A 28 2.43 -14.83 12.59
C ASN A 28 3.82 -15.42 12.37
N SER A 29 4.80 -14.53 12.29
CA SER A 29 6.23 -14.89 12.18
C SER A 29 7.04 -13.87 12.97
N VAL A 30 7.94 -14.33 13.84
CA VAL A 30 8.77 -13.44 14.64
C VAL A 30 10.24 -13.62 14.24
N HIS A 31 10.87 -12.51 13.86
CA HIS A 31 12.26 -12.46 13.45
C HIS A 31 13.07 -11.58 14.41
N SER A 32 14.24 -12.06 14.81
CA SER A 32 15.20 -11.25 15.55
C SER A 32 16.01 -10.40 14.58
N LEU A 33 16.13 -9.12 14.87
CA LEU A 33 17.00 -8.21 14.09
C LEU A 33 18.49 -8.51 14.28
N GLY A 34 18.84 -9.40 15.21
CA GLY A 34 20.21 -9.76 15.54
C GLY A 34 21.02 -8.50 15.91
N LEU A 35 21.34 -8.32 17.17
CA LEU A 35 22.20 -7.22 17.66
C LEU A 35 23.67 -7.32 17.19
N GLY A 36 23.91 -8.00 16.05
CA GLY A 36 25.22 -8.03 15.42
C GLY A 36 25.59 -6.63 14.92
N ARG A 37 26.76 -6.15 15.33
CA ARG A 37 27.37 -4.85 14.92
C ARG A 37 27.32 -4.59 13.40
N SER A 38 27.06 -5.61 12.59
CA SER A 38 27.02 -5.52 11.11
C SER A 38 25.82 -4.76 10.59
N ILE A 39 24.61 -4.89 11.17
CA ILE A 39 23.40 -4.23 10.68
C ILE A 39 23.47 -2.72 10.90
N GLY A 40 23.83 -2.29 12.10
CA GLY A 40 23.95 -0.87 12.44
C GLY A 40 25.07 -0.12 11.69
N SER A 41 26.14 -0.82 11.27
CA SER A 41 27.23 -0.22 10.47
C SER A 41 26.85 -0.13 8.99
N THR A 42 26.09 -1.08 8.45
CA THR A 42 25.58 -1.06 7.09
C THR A 42 24.63 0.11 6.86
N PHE A 43 23.77 0.43 7.83
CA PHE A 43 22.87 1.59 7.76
C PHE A 43 23.58 2.93 7.65
N ARG A 44 24.72 3.09 8.38
CA ARG A 44 25.48 4.33 8.38
C ARG A 44 26.22 4.58 7.06
N ALA A 45 26.41 3.54 6.27
CA ALA A 45 27.15 3.60 5.01
C ALA A 45 26.27 3.86 3.77
N ILE A 46 24.91 3.71 3.89
CA ILE A 46 24.01 3.84 2.75
C ILE A 46 23.64 5.30 2.55
N ALA A 47 24.06 5.84 1.41
CA ALA A 47 23.85 7.23 1.01
C ALA A 47 22.39 7.58 0.63
N GLY A 48 21.46 6.65 0.83
CA GLY A 48 20.06 6.73 0.41
C GLY A 48 19.69 5.61 -0.56
N GLY A 49 18.40 5.28 -0.63
CA GLY A 49 17.90 4.23 -1.49
C GLY A 49 17.62 2.90 -0.75
N GLU A 50 17.42 1.83 -1.52
CA GLU A 50 17.03 0.54 -0.96
C GLU A 50 18.08 -0.09 -0.05
N VAL A 51 17.60 -0.65 1.07
CA VAL A 51 18.38 -1.48 2.00
C VAL A 51 17.95 -2.94 1.80
N THR A 52 18.52 -3.59 0.79
CA THR A 52 18.11 -4.91 0.29
C THR A 52 18.03 -5.97 1.39
N GLN A 53 18.97 -5.99 2.34
CA GLN A 53 18.98 -6.95 3.45
C GLN A 53 17.72 -6.83 4.33
N PHE A 54 17.27 -5.60 4.59
CA PHE A 54 16.04 -5.36 5.35
C PHE A 54 14.79 -5.66 4.52
N THR A 55 14.81 -5.28 3.24
CA THR A 55 13.73 -5.65 2.32
C THR A 55 13.50 -7.15 2.32
N SER A 56 14.57 -7.95 2.16
CA SER A 56 14.47 -9.41 2.15
C SER A 56 14.01 -9.99 3.49
N LEU A 57 14.51 -9.47 4.62
CA LEU A 57 14.06 -9.92 5.95
C LEU A 57 12.57 -9.68 6.16
N ILE A 58 12.08 -8.52 5.76
CA ILE A 58 10.66 -8.17 5.87
C ILE A 58 9.82 -9.03 4.92
N GLU A 59 10.27 -9.22 3.68
CA GLU A 59 9.62 -10.09 2.70
C GLU A 59 9.49 -11.54 3.21
N GLU A 60 10.57 -12.12 3.75
CA GLU A 60 10.57 -13.46 4.34
C GLU A 60 9.61 -13.55 5.52
N GLY A 61 9.61 -12.55 6.41
CA GLY A 61 8.75 -12.52 7.58
C GLY A 61 7.27 -12.42 7.23
N ARG A 62 6.91 -11.53 6.30
CA ARG A 62 5.52 -11.38 5.80
C ARG A 62 5.06 -12.65 5.08
N SER A 63 5.90 -13.21 4.22
CA SER A 63 5.60 -14.46 3.51
C SER A 63 5.36 -15.61 4.46
N ALA A 64 6.20 -15.78 5.49
CA ALA A 64 6.04 -16.85 6.48
C ALA A 64 4.74 -16.70 7.30
N ALA A 65 4.34 -15.47 7.66
CA ALA A 65 3.07 -15.21 8.34
C ALA A 65 1.88 -15.57 7.43
N LEU A 66 1.91 -15.12 6.18
CA LEU A 66 0.88 -15.40 5.19
C LEU A 66 0.73 -16.91 4.93
N GLU A 67 1.83 -17.63 4.71
CA GLU A 67 1.82 -19.10 4.51
C GLU A 67 1.20 -19.85 5.70
N ARG A 68 1.46 -19.41 6.93
CA ARG A 68 0.86 -20.01 8.13
C ARG A 68 -0.64 -19.81 8.18
N MET A 69 -1.11 -18.61 7.84
CA MET A 69 -2.54 -18.29 7.77
C MET A 69 -3.22 -19.11 6.64
N GLU A 70 -2.62 -19.18 5.45
CA GLU A 70 -3.15 -19.97 4.34
C GLU A 70 -3.19 -21.49 4.69
N LYS A 71 -2.20 -22.00 5.40
CA LYS A 71 -2.18 -23.38 5.88
C LYS A 71 -3.28 -23.64 6.92
N GLU A 72 -3.55 -22.67 7.79
CA GLU A 72 -4.69 -22.78 8.72
C GLU A 72 -6.02 -22.84 7.97
N ALA A 73 -6.21 -21.98 6.94
CA ALA A 73 -7.39 -22.02 6.08
C ALA A 73 -7.58 -23.37 5.41
N GLN A 74 -6.52 -23.92 4.83
CA GLN A 74 -6.53 -25.24 4.20
C GLN A 74 -6.90 -26.35 5.19
N THR A 75 -6.35 -26.30 6.41
CA THR A 75 -6.66 -27.28 7.48
C THR A 75 -8.12 -27.21 7.89
N ARG A 76 -8.73 -26.03 7.83
CA ARG A 76 -10.17 -25.83 8.10
C ARG A 76 -11.06 -26.09 6.88
N GLY A 77 -10.49 -26.57 5.76
CA GLY A 77 -11.20 -26.88 4.52
C GLY A 77 -11.85 -25.66 3.85
N ALA A 78 -11.23 -24.50 3.96
CA ALA A 78 -11.70 -23.28 3.33
C ALA A 78 -11.40 -23.25 1.83
N VAL A 79 -12.29 -22.66 1.02
CA VAL A 79 -12.07 -22.42 -0.41
C VAL A 79 -11.20 -21.19 -0.64
N GLY A 80 -11.21 -20.22 0.26
CA GLY A 80 -10.43 -18.98 0.15
C GLY A 80 -10.37 -18.19 1.45
N ILE A 81 -9.67 -17.06 1.40
CA ILE A 81 -9.53 -16.08 2.50
C ILE A 81 -9.86 -14.69 1.95
N THR A 82 -10.66 -13.93 2.68
CA THR A 82 -11.00 -12.53 2.38
C THR A 82 -10.51 -11.60 3.50
N GLY A 83 -10.32 -10.32 3.18
CA GLY A 83 -9.88 -9.30 4.13
C GLY A 83 -8.48 -9.55 4.68
N VAL A 84 -7.56 -10.06 3.82
CA VAL A 84 -6.18 -10.33 4.25
C VAL A 84 -5.44 -9.03 4.49
N THR A 85 -4.90 -8.89 5.71
CA THR A 85 -3.99 -7.82 6.09
C THR A 85 -2.58 -8.36 6.33
N SER A 86 -1.59 -7.48 6.35
CA SER A 86 -0.20 -7.82 6.67
C SER A 86 0.44 -6.71 7.48
N GLU A 87 0.57 -6.96 8.79
CA GLU A 87 1.06 -6.01 9.77
C GLU A 87 2.51 -6.32 10.18
N LEU A 88 3.22 -5.30 10.66
CA LEU A 88 4.55 -5.40 11.22
C LEU A 88 4.55 -4.72 12.60
N VAL A 89 4.94 -5.47 13.64
CA VAL A 89 4.94 -4.99 15.03
C VAL A 89 6.33 -5.16 15.63
N PHE A 90 6.85 -4.12 16.27
CA PHE A 90 8.14 -4.18 16.97
C PHE A 90 7.98 -4.62 18.42
N HIS A 91 8.72 -5.65 18.80
CA HIS A 91 8.87 -6.12 20.18
C HIS A 91 10.32 -5.98 20.61
N GLY A 92 10.73 -4.78 20.98
CA GLY A 92 12.12 -4.46 21.31
C GLY A 92 13.05 -4.65 20.13
N THR A 93 13.88 -5.69 20.16
CA THR A 93 14.82 -6.05 19.09
C THR A 93 14.27 -7.09 18.11
N ASN A 94 13.03 -7.51 18.29
CA ASN A 94 12.37 -8.47 17.40
C ASN A 94 11.27 -7.77 16.57
N ILE A 95 11.02 -8.31 15.40
CA ILE A 95 9.92 -7.89 14.55
C ILE A 95 8.95 -9.08 14.44
N GLU A 96 7.69 -8.84 14.76
CA GLU A 96 6.60 -9.75 14.46
C GLU A 96 5.91 -9.31 13.17
N PHE A 97 5.69 -10.26 12.28
CA PHE A 97 4.85 -10.12 11.10
C PHE A 97 3.56 -10.88 11.36
N LEU A 98 2.44 -10.21 11.14
CA LEU A 98 1.12 -10.72 11.42
C LEU A 98 0.26 -10.64 10.16
N SER A 99 -0.34 -11.75 9.76
CA SER A 99 -1.37 -11.79 8.72
C SER A 99 -2.68 -12.24 9.33
N VAL A 100 -3.75 -11.49 9.04
CA VAL A 100 -5.10 -11.77 9.52
C VAL A 100 -6.05 -11.81 8.33
N GLY A 101 -7.08 -12.65 8.39
CA GLY A 101 -8.12 -12.74 7.36
C GLY A 101 -9.27 -13.62 7.83
N SER A 102 -10.32 -13.71 7.05
CA SER A 102 -11.46 -14.59 7.35
C SER A 102 -11.60 -15.67 6.29
N SER A 103 -11.76 -16.92 6.73
CA SER A 103 -11.96 -18.04 5.81
C SER A 103 -13.32 -17.97 5.14
N LEU A 104 -13.37 -18.45 3.90
CA LEU A 104 -14.58 -18.57 3.10
C LEU A 104 -14.84 -20.02 2.72
N HIS A 105 -16.13 -20.37 2.66
CA HIS A 105 -16.61 -21.65 2.17
C HIS A 105 -17.66 -21.43 1.09
N THR A 106 -17.74 -22.34 0.12
CA THR A 106 -18.80 -22.28 -0.90
C THR A 106 -20.18 -22.45 -0.26
N LYS A 107 -21.15 -21.67 -0.67
CA LYS A 107 -22.52 -21.70 -0.11
C LYS A 107 -23.21 -23.04 -0.30
N SER A 108 -22.94 -23.73 -1.42
CA SER A 108 -23.48 -25.06 -1.72
C SER A 108 -22.77 -26.20 -0.98
N ASN A 109 -21.71 -25.93 -0.23
CA ASN A 109 -20.95 -26.95 0.47
C ASN A 109 -21.63 -27.31 1.80
N ASP A 110 -21.91 -28.60 1.99
CA ASP A 110 -22.54 -29.17 3.21
C ASP A 110 -21.50 -29.50 4.32
N GLY A 111 -20.31 -28.89 4.28
CA GLY A 111 -19.29 -29.01 5.32
C GLY A 111 -18.12 -29.93 4.95
N ALA A 112 -18.04 -30.41 3.71
CA ALA A 112 -16.87 -31.15 3.24
C ALA A 112 -15.66 -30.19 3.07
N PRO A 113 -14.42 -30.66 3.29
CA PRO A 113 -13.23 -29.87 3.02
C PRO A 113 -13.17 -29.47 1.55
N GLU A 114 -12.92 -28.19 1.28
CA GLU A 114 -12.79 -27.64 -0.08
C GLU A 114 -11.32 -27.50 -0.45
N LYS A 115 -11.05 -27.48 -1.76
CA LYS A 115 -9.74 -27.11 -2.26
C LYS A 115 -9.55 -25.62 -2.12
N PHE A 116 -8.49 -25.20 -1.44
CA PHE A 116 -8.10 -23.80 -1.35
C PHE A 116 -7.74 -23.25 -2.73
N THR A 117 -8.32 -22.12 -3.12
CA THR A 117 -8.19 -21.57 -4.47
C THR A 117 -7.70 -20.12 -4.51
N PHE A 118 -7.95 -19.31 -3.47
CA PHE A 118 -7.56 -17.90 -3.47
C PHE A 118 -7.37 -17.31 -2.08
N SER A 119 -6.61 -16.22 -2.03
CA SER A 119 -6.58 -15.25 -0.93
C SER A 119 -6.70 -13.83 -1.49
N THR A 120 -7.33 -12.90 -0.76
CA THR A 120 -7.58 -11.55 -1.24
C THR A 120 -7.50 -10.52 -0.10
N SER A 121 -6.95 -9.33 -0.39
CA SER A 121 -7.02 -8.18 0.51
C SER A 121 -8.42 -7.56 0.58
N ALA A 122 -9.24 -7.79 -0.45
CA ALA A 122 -10.60 -7.30 -0.49
C ALA A 122 -11.42 -7.87 0.69
N ASP A 123 -12.12 -7.03 1.41
CA ASP A 123 -13.13 -7.45 2.39
C ASP A 123 -14.35 -8.07 1.69
N GLY A 124 -15.39 -8.44 2.43
CA GLY A 124 -16.55 -9.09 1.84
C GLY A 124 -17.37 -8.20 0.88
N GLN A 125 -17.39 -6.89 1.10
CA GLN A 125 -18.06 -5.92 0.23
C GLN A 125 -17.22 -5.67 -1.03
N ASP A 126 -15.95 -5.47 -0.84
CA ASP A 126 -14.98 -5.26 -1.92
C ASP A 126 -14.87 -6.48 -2.82
N LEU A 127 -14.83 -7.69 -2.25
CA LEU A 127 -14.79 -8.93 -3.02
C LEU A 127 -16.03 -9.09 -3.90
N TYR A 128 -17.21 -8.74 -3.37
CA TYR A 128 -18.44 -8.72 -4.16
C TYR A 128 -18.33 -7.77 -5.37
N ALA A 129 -17.93 -6.53 -5.14
CA ALA A 129 -17.78 -5.54 -6.21
C ALA A 129 -16.68 -5.93 -7.22
N GLN A 130 -15.57 -6.49 -6.71
CA GLN A 130 -14.45 -6.97 -7.52
C GLN A 130 -14.87 -8.10 -8.46
N GLU A 131 -15.53 -9.13 -7.95
CA GLU A 131 -16.00 -10.25 -8.76
C GLU A 131 -17.08 -9.81 -9.77
N ASP A 132 -18.00 -8.95 -9.34
CA ASP A 132 -19.04 -8.42 -10.24
C ASP A 132 -18.46 -7.57 -11.37
N ALA A 133 -17.35 -6.85 -11.11
CA ALA A 133 -16.58 -6.15 -12.13
C ALA A 133 -15.71 -7.06 -13.01
N GLY A 134 -15.73 -8.38 -12.79
CA GLY A 134 -15.05 -9.38 -13.61
C GLY A 134 -13.63 -9.72 -13.14
N TYR A 135 -13.17 -9.22 -11.99
CA TYR A 135 -11.84 -9.49 -11.44
C TYR A 135 -11.90 -10.65 -10.44
N ARG A 136 -11.60 -11.86 -10.89
CA ARG A 136 -11.57 -13.05 -10.03
C ARG A 136 -10.31 -13.08 -9.18
N PRO A 137 -10.39 -13.19 -7.85
CA PRO A 137 -9.21 -13.24 -7.01
C PRO A 137 -8.43 -14.53 -7.24
N VAL A 138 -7.11 -14.40 -7.19
CA VAL A 138 -6.15 -15.50 -7.29
C VAL A 138 -5.32 -15.59 -6.01
N LYS A 139 -4.68 -14.47 -5.61
CA LYS A 139 -3.80 -14.45 -4.45
C LYS A 139 -3.68 -13.05 -3.87
N PHE A 140 -3.63 -12.97 -2.54
CA PHE A 140 -3.11 -11.80 -1.86
C PHE A 140 -1.64 -11.62 -2.21
N VAL A 141 -1.25 -10.44 -2.65
CA VAL A 141 0.12 -10.12 -3.05
C VAL A 141 0.59 -8.85 -2.38
N PHE A 142 1.89 -8.75 -2.18
CA PHE A 142 2.52 -7.54 -1.67
C PHE A 142 3.84 -7.25 -2.38
N GLY A 143 4.25 -5.99 -2.33
CA GLY A 143 5.56 -5.53 -2.75
C GLY A 143 6.10 -4.58 -1.70
N ASN A 144 7.27 -4.87 -1.14
CA ASN A 144 7.88 -4.05 -0.10
C ASN A 144 9.27 -3.58 -0.50
N VAL A 145 9.65 -2.41 -0.03
CA VAL A 145 11.01 -1.86 -0.15
C VAL A 145 11.37 -1.15 1.15
N ALA A 146 12.36 -1.68 1.86
CA ALA A 146 12.99 -0.94 2.95
C ALA A 146 14.04 0.00 2.35
N TYR A 147 13.96 1.28 2.68
CA TYR A 147 14.87 2.27 2.12
C TYR A 147 15.39 3.24 3.18
N SER A 148 16.63 3.69 2.98
CA SER A 148 17.25 4.71 3.81
C SER A 148 17.02 6.09 3.22
N ILE A 149 16.71 7.05 4.09
CA ILE A 149 16.59 8.47 3.73
C ILE A 149 17.98 9.12 3.58
N GLY A 150 19.08 8.39 3.82
CA GLY A 150 20.44 8.90 3.68
C GLY A 150 20.91 9.84 4.80
N ILE A 151 20.13 10.01 5.85
CA ILE A 151 20.42 10.91 6.99
C ILE A 151 21.74 10.53 7.70
N ALA A 152 22.05 9.24 7.74
CA ALA A 152 23.20 8.73 8.47
C ALA A 152 24.54 8.84 7.71
N SER A 153 24.55 9.07 6.41
CA SER A 153 25.74 8.99 5.56
C SER A 153 26.52 10.29 5.41
N GLY A 154 26.19 11.34 6.18
CA GLY A 154 26.87 12.65 6.07
C GLY A 154 26.47 13.47 4.83
N ILE A 155 25.66 12.92 3.91
CA ILE A 155 25.10 13.65 2.75
C ILE A 155 24.26 14.85 3.24
N LEU A 156 23.57 14.72 4.37
CA LEU A 156 22.95 15.87 5.04
C LEU A 156 23.93 16.96 5.48
N GLY A 157 25.21 16.65 5.67
CA GLY A 157 26.25 17.67 5.86
C GLY A 157 26.44 18.55 4.62
N ALA A 158 26.39 17.95 3.44
CA ALA A 158 26.37 18.67 2.17
C ALA A 158 25.03 19.39 1.93
N LEU A 159 23.91 18.82 2.42
CA LEU A 159 22.58 19.44 2.34
C LEU A 159 22.44 20.73 3.17
N LYS A 160 23.31 20.95 4.18
CA LYS A 160 23.32 22.21 4.96
C LYS A 160 23.64 23.44 4.10
N THR A 161 24.17 23.25 2.91
CA THR A 161 24.44 24.30 1.93
C THR A 161 23.40 24.41 0.82
N LEU A 162 22.39 23.52 0.79
CA LEU A 162 21.37 23.54 -0.25
C LEU A 162 20.48 24.78 -0.14
N ALA A 163 20.35 25.46 -1.26
CA ALA A 163 19.33 26.47 -1.46
C ALA A 163 17.92 25.86 -1.30
N ARG A 164 16.93 26.70 -1.06
CA ARG A 164 15.52 26.30 -1.13
C ARG A 164 15.20 25.78 -2.53
N GLY A 165 14.43 24.71 -2.62
CA GLY A 165 13.95 24.15 -3.89
C GLY A 165 14.04 22.64 -3.97
N GLU A 166 13.82 22.12 -5.16
CA GLU A 166 13.87 20.69 -5.44
C GLU A 166 15.30 20.13 -5.29
N VAL A 167 15.37 18.96 -4.66
CA VAL A 167 16.60 18.17 -4.52
C VAL A 167 16.49 16.96 -5.45
N ARG A 168 16.84 17.16 -6.71
CA ARG A 168 16.61 16.20 -7.80
C ARG A 168 17.20 14.82 -7.51
N GLU A 169 18.40 14.75 -6.96
CA GLU A 169 19.01 13.45 -6.62
C GLU A 169 18.17 12.63 -5.64
N PHE A 170 17.50 13.29 -4.68
CA PHE A 170 16.57 12.61 -3.78
C PHE A 170 15.25 12.28 -4.46
N SER A 171 14.71 13.19 -5.28
CA SER A 171 13.52 12.92 -6.09
C SER A 171 13.72 11.67 -6.93
N ASP A 172 14.85 11.53 -7.61
CA ASP A 172 15.18 10.37 -8.44
C ASP A 172 15.31 9.06 -7.63
N ILE A 173 16.03 9.11 -6.49
CA ILE A 173 16.21 7.95 -5.59
C ILE A 173 14.86 7.48 -5.05
N PHE A 174 14.03 8.42 -4.57
CA PHE A 174 12.73 8.08 -4.02
C PHE A 174 11.78 7.58 -5.10
N ASN A 175 11.73 8.23 -6.24
CA ASN A 175 10.92 7.79 -7.38
C ASN A 175 11.27 6.36 -7.79
N LYS A 176 12.56 6.05 -7.93
CA LYS A 176 13.02 4.69 -8.21
C LYS A 176 12.60 3.69 -7.13
N THR A 177 12.73 4.06 -5.86
CA THR A 177 12.35 3.20 -4.72
C THR A 177 10.84 2.91 -4.73
N ARG A 178 10.01 3.93 -5.03
CA ARG A 178 8.55 3.77 -5.13
C ARG A 178 8.17 2.80 -6.26
N HIS A 179 8.80 2.92 -7.41
CA HIS A 179 8.59 2.02 -8.54
C HIS A 179 9.04 0.58 -8.27
N LEU A 180 10.08 0.36 -7.44
CA LEU A 180 10.50 -0.99 -7.05
C LEU A 180 9.40 -1.74 -6.27
N ALA A 181 8.67 -1.08 -5.38
CA ALA A 181 7.56 -1.70 -4.67
C ALA A 181 6.44 -2.12 -5.63
N LEU A 182 6.09 -1.25 -6.58
CA LEU A 182 5.11 -1.54 -7.62
C LEU A 182 5.57 -2.69 -8.55
N GLU A 183 6.83 -2.72 -8.91
CA GLU A 183 7.41 -3.80 -9.72
C GLU A 183 7.33 -5.16 -8.98
N ARG A 184 7.63 -5.18 -7.67
CA ARG A 184 7.58 -6.39 -6.87
C ARG A 184 6.18 -6.97 -6.76
N ILE A 185 5.18 -6.14 -6.40
CA ILE A 185 3.79 -6.61 -6.31
C ILE A 185 3.29 -7.09 -7.69
N THR A 186 3.66 -6.42 -8.76
CA THR A 186 3.33 -6.81 -10.14
C THR A 186 3.96 -8.17 -10.51
N ASN A 187 5.23 -8.39 -10.11
CA ASN A 187 5.92 -9.65 -10.35
C ASN A 187 5.31 -10.81 -9.55
N GLU A 188 4.88 -10.57 -8.30
CA GLU A 188 4.17 -11.58 -7.51
C GLU A 188 2.85 -11.98 -8.15
N ALA A 189 2.08 -11.03 -8.66
CA ALA A 189 0.85 -11.31 -9.40
C ALA A 189 1.11 -12.13 -10.68
N LYS A 190 2.16 -11.77 -11.42
CA LYS A 190 2.57 -12.51 -12.63
C LYS A 190 2.97 -13.95 -12.31
N LYS A 191 3.71 -14.18 -11.23
CA LYS A 191 4.06 -15.53 -10.74
C LYS A 191 2.82 -16.34 -10.35
N ALA A 192 1.78 -15.68 -9.83
CA ALA A 192 0.50 -16.30 -9.49
C ALA A 192 -0.39 -16.59 -10.71
N GLY A 193 0.02 -16.21 -11.93
CA GLY A 193 -0.79 -16.38 -13.16
C GLY A 193 -1.92 -15.36 -13.28
N ALA A 194 -1.85 -14.24 -12.58
CA ALA A 194 -2.81 -13.16 -12.68
C ALA A 194 -2.41 -12.13 -13.75
N ASN A 195 -3.40 -11.42 -14.29
CA ASN A 195 -3.21 -10.32 -15.24
C ASN A 195 -3.65 -8.96 -14.69
N ALA A 196 -4.00 -8.90 -13.41
CA ALA A 196 -4.29 -7.66 -12.70
C ALA A 196 -3.84 -7.73 -11.24
N VAL A 197 -3.50 -6.57 -10.66
CA VAL A 197 -3.45 -6.33 -9.21
C VAL A 197 -4.40 -5.18 -8.92
N VAL A 198 -5.41 -5.45 -8.13
CA VAL A 198 -6.50 -4.52 -7.84
C VAL A 198 -6.60 -4.20 -6.36
N GLY A 199 -7.16 -3.03 -6.04
CA GLY A 199 -7.26 -2.56 -4.67
C GLY A 199 -5.89 -2.39 -4.01
N ILE A 200 -4.91 -1.84 -4.74
CA ILE A 200 -3.57 -1.66 -4.17
C ILE A 200 -3.60 -0.54 -3.13
N GLU A 201 -3.29 -0.91 -1.91
CA GLU A 201 -3.05 0.02 -0.81
C GLU A 201 -1.55 0.25 -0.63
N THR A 202 -1.17 1.51 -0.47
CA THR A 202 0.22 1.92 -0.27
C THR A 202 0.40 2.49 1.12
N THR A 203 1.34 1.93 1.87
CA THR A 203 1.70 2.39 3.20
C THR A 203 3.19 2.68 3.29
N ILE A 204 3.57 3.77 3.96
CA ILE A 204 4.96 4.08 4.29
C ILE A 204 5.10 4.06 5.80
N LEU A 205 5.87 3.10 6.29
CA LEU A 205 6.09 2.86 7.72
C LEU A 205 7.50 3.25 8.11
N PRO A 206 7.69 4.07 9.17
CA PRO A 206 9.00 4.26 9.75
C PRO A 206 9.46 2.94 10.41
N LEU A 207 10.63 2.45 9.99
CA LEU A 207 11.32 1.37 10.65
C LEU A 207 12.31 1.97 11.66
N MET A 208 12.81 1.24 12.59
CA MET A 208 13.81 1.54 13.63
C MET A 208 14.50 2.92 13.53
N GLY A 209 14.05 3.89 14.30
CA GLY A 209 14.69 5.21 14.42
C GLY A 209 14.50 6.11 13.19
N SER A 210 15.09 7.30 13.25
CA SER A 210 15.04 8.25 12.14
C SER A 210 15.95 7.82 10.99
N GLY A 211 15.41 7.47 9.82
CA GLY A 211 16.19 7.29 8.61
C GLY A 211 15.98 5.99 7.83
N LEU A 212 15.25 5.03 8.36
CA LEU A 212 14.84 3.84 7.64
C LEU A 212 13.31 3.80 7.57
N GLN A 213 12.77 3.55 6.38
CA GLN A 213 11.34 3.41 6.15
C GLN A 213 11.08 2.16 5.29
N GLU A 214 9.90 1.58 5.43
CA GLU A 214 9.35 0.61 4.49
C GLU A 214 8.27 1.28 3.66
N MET A 215 8.33 1.12 2.33
CA MET A 215 7.16 1.25 1.50
C MET A 215 6.59 -0.13 1.26
N LEU A 216 5.35 -0.30 1.63
CA LEU A 216 4.57 -1.52 1.44
C LEU A 216 3.41 -1.23 0.51
N MET A 217 3.25 -2.04 -0.52
CA MET A 217 2.05 -2.14 -1.34
C MET A 217 1.43 -3.51 -1.12
N ILE A 218 0.16 -3.57 -0.79
CA ILE A 218 -0.63 -4.80 -0.71
C ILE A 218 -1.79 -4.73 -1.69
N GLY A 219 -2.28 -5.86 -2.17
CA GLY A 219 -3.41 -5.88 -3.08
C GLY A 219 -3.82 -7.31 -3.44
N THR A 220 -4.80 -7.43 -4.31
CA THR A 220 -5.28 -8.72 -4.81
C THR A 220 -4.80 -8.95 -6.24
N ALA A 221 -3.96 -9.97 -6.43
CA ALA A 221 -3.71 -10.53 -7.74
C ALA A 221 -5.01 -11.17 -8.25
N ALA A 222 -5.50 -10.72 -9.38
CA ALA A 222 -6.77 -11.13 -9.96
C ALA A 222 -6.63 -11.49 -11.45
N HIS A 223 -7.56 -12.27 -11.94
CA HIS A 223 -7.66 -12.57 -13.36
C HIS A 223 -8.95 -11.97 -13.94
N ASN A 224 -8.80 -11.19 -15.01
CA ASN A 224 -9.92 -10.66 -15.78
C ASN A 224 -9.74 -11.04 -17.26
N PRO A 225 -10.67 -11.80 -17.86
CA PRO A 225 -10.54 -12.28 -19.24
C PRO A 225 -10.65 -11.16 -20.29
N HIS A 226 -11.15 -9.98 -19.93
CA HIS A 226 -11.28 -8.83 -20.83
C HIS A 226 -10.03 -7.95 -20.89
N LEU A 227 -9.07 -8.18 -19.98
CA LEU A 227 -7.80 -7.46 -19.96
C LEU A 227 -6.71 -8.19 -20.75
N PRO A 228 -5.64 -7.51 -21.17
CA PRO A 228 -4.48 -8.14 -21.79
C PRO A 228 -3.95 -9.30 -20.92
N GLN A 229 -3.54 -10.40 -21.56
CA GLN A 229 -3.09 -11.61 -20.85
C GLN A 229 -1.56 -11.67 -20.70
N ASP A 230 -0.84 -10.83 -21.40
CA ASP A 230 0.63 -10.75 -21.41
C ASP A 230 1.20 -9.68 -20.48
N THR A 231 0.35 -8.80 -19.99
CA THR A 231 0.70 -7.70 -19.07
C THR A 231 -0.13 -7.78 -17.79
N VAL A 232 0.39 -7.22 -16.70
CA VAL A 232 -0.34 -7.12 -15.43
C VAL A 232 -0.79 -5.69 -15.26
N VAL A 233 -2.09 -5.48 -15.27
CA VAL A 233 -2.74 -4.21 -14.93
C VAL A 233 -2.62 -3.94 -13.43
N THR A 234 -2.41 -2.70 -13.02
CA THR A 234 -2.33 -2.31 -11.60
C THR A 234 -3.25 -1.15 -11.28
N SER A 235 -3.96 -1.22 -10.15
CA SER A 235 -4.92 -0.20 -9.73
C SER A 235 -4.96 0.00 -8.22
N ASP A 236 -4.93 1.25 -7.77
CA ASP A 236 -5.16 1.67 -6.39
C ASP A 236 -6.62 2.13 -6.14
N LEU A 237 -7.48 1.92 -7.14
CA LEU A 237 -8.91 2.18 -7.03
C LEU A 237 -9.58 1.10 -6.19
N THR A 238 -10.60 1.50 -5.44
CA THR A 238 -11.47 0.54 -4.76
C THR A 238 -12.23 -0.31 -5.77
N PRO A 239 -12.64 -1.53 -5.42
CA PRO A 239 -13.45 -2.37 -6.30
C PRO A 239 -14.74 -1.70 -6.78
N GLN A 240 -15.37 -0.86 -5.95
CA GLN A 240 -16.56 -0.09 -6.32
C GLN A 240 -16.26 0.99 -7.36
N GLU A 241 -15.11 1.68 -7.23
CA GLU A 241 -14.66 2.64 -8.24
C GLU A 241 -14.39 1.95 -9.58
N MET A 242 -13.72 0.80 -9.57
CA MET A 242 -13.50 -0.01 -10.78
C MET A 242 -14.81 -0.48 -11.41
N TRP A 243 -15.78 -0.88 -10.58
CA TRP A 243 -17.10 -1.27 -11.04
C TRP A 243 -17.82 -0.10 -11.75
N ASN A 244 -17.75 1.11 -11.19
CA ASN A 244 -18.30 2.32 -11.79
C ASN A 244 -17.59 2.70 -13.10
N LEU A 245 -16.26 2.58 -13.14
CA LEU A 245 -15.47 2.82 -14.36
C LEU A 245 -15.84 1.85 -15.48
N ASN A 246 -16.05 0.57 -15.16
CA ASN A 246 -16.52 -0.43 -16.12
C ASN A 246 -17.86 0.00 -16.74
N LYS A 247 -18.80 0.55 -15.96
CA LYS A 247 -20.07 1.10 -16.48
C LYS A 247 -19.87 2.22 -17.50
N MET A 248 -18.81 3.01 -17.32
CA MET A 248 -18.42 4.10 -18.21
C MET A 248 -17.60 3.61 -19.41
N GLY A 249 -17.24 2.32 -19.43
CA GLY A 249 -16.42 1.69 -20.47
C GLY A 249 -14.92 1.91 -20.28
N TYR A 250 -14.46 2.29 -19.08
CA TYR A 250 -13.05 2.42 -18.72
C TYR A 250 -12.56 1.25 -17.88
N ALA A 251 -11.33 0.84 -18.13
CA ALA A 251 -10.61 -0.10 -17.26
C ALA A 251 -9.30 0.53 -16.75
N PRO A 252 -8.82 0.15 -15.58
CA PRO A 252 -7.49 0.52 -15.14
C PRO A 252 -6.43 -0.08 -16.06
N GLU A 253 -5.32 0.61 -16.23
CA GLU A 253 -4.16 0.17 -16.99
C GLU A 253 -2.92 0.04 -16.10
N LYS A 254 -2.59 1.10 -15.38
CA LYS A 254 -1.40 1.13 -14.54
C LYS A 254 -1.49 2.17 -13.42
N ILE A 255 -0.99 1.83 -12.24
CA ILE A 255 -0.67 2.83 -11.20
C ILE A 255 0.49 3.68 -11.69
N LEU A 256 0.32 4.99 -11.56
CA LEU A 256 1.33 6.01 -11.85
C LEU A 256 1.81 6.62 -10.52
N ILE A 257 3.11 6.85 -10.43
CA ILE A 257 3.74 7.34 -9.20
C ILE A 257 4.67 8.50 -9.56
N GLY A 258 4.46 9.65 -8.94
CA GLY A 258 5.32 10.82 -9.05
C GLY A 258 5.84 11.23 -7.67
N THR A 259 7.15 11.40 -7.55
CA THR A 259 7.78 11.82 -6.30
C THR A 259 8.67 13.02 -6.53
N SER A 260 8.53 14.02 -5.65
CA SER A 260 9.37 15.23 -5.64
C SER A 260 9.82 15.52 -4.22
N VAL A 261 11.14 15.75 -4.05
CA VAL A 261 11.75 16.06 -2.75
C VAL A 261 12.26 17.49 -2.76
N TYR A 262 11.87 18.25 -1.75
CA TYR A 262 12.21 19.66 -1.61
C TYR A 262 12.93 19.97 -0.31
N SER A 263 13.89 20.87 -0.38
CA SER A 263 14.55 21.46 0.77
C SER A 263 13.85 22.76 1.16
N LEU A 264 13.49 22.87 2.44
CA LEU A 264 12.97 24.11 3.02
C LEU A 264 14.07 25.16 3.26
N GLY A 265 15.35 24.82 2.97
CA GLY A 265 16.52 25.63 3.27
C GLY A 265 17.05 25.44 4.69
N LEU A 266 18.11 26.17 5.04
CA LEU A 266 18.80 26.05 6.33
C LEU A 266 17.83 26.18 7.50
N VAL A 267 17.80 25.17 8.35
CA VAL A 267 16.97 25.07 9.57
C VAL A 267 17.12 26.33 10.47
N GLY A 268 18.28 26.97 10.47
CA GLY A 268 18.53 28.20 11.23
C GLY A 268 17.80 29.44 10.72
N SER A 269 17.58 29.56 9.42
CA SER A 269 16.85 30.70 8.82
C SER A 269 15.33 30.57 8.96
N ILE A 270 14.81 29.35 8.93
CA ILE A 270 13.38 29.09 9.13
C ILE A 270 13.00 29.23 10.58
N THR A 271 13.77 28.65 11.51
CA THR A 271 13.47 28.78 12.96
C THR A 271 13.59 30.22 13.45
N SER A 272 14.47 31.04 12.89
CA SER A 272 14.54 32.47 13.20
C SER A 272 13.37 33.25 12.55
N ALA A 273 12.98 32.91 11.34
CA ALA A 273 11.80 33.48 10.67
C ALA A 273 10.49 33.07 11.38
N PHE A 274 10.36 31.83 11.84
CA PHE A 274 9.20 31.37 12.62
C PHE A 274 9.11 32.03 14.00
N LYS A 275 10.24 32.36 14.62
CA LYS A 275 10.26 33.05 15.94
C LYS A 275 9.89 34.54 15.84
N SER A 276 9.99 35.15 14.66
CA SER A 276 9.71 36.56 14.45
C SER A 276 8.35 36.84 13.79
N LEU A 277 7.60 35.80 13.39
CA LEU A 277 6.36 35.97 12.67
C LEU A 277 5.15 36.07 13.59
N VAL A 278 4.48 37.17 13.48
CA VAL A 278 3.07 37.37 13.81
C VAL A 278 2.25 36.34 13.00
N LYS A 279 1.22 35.74 13.62
CA LYS A 279 0.31 34.77 12.97
C LYS A 279 -0.06 35.20 11.54
N GLY A 280 0.24 34.36 10.54
CA GLY A 280 -0.08 34.65 9.14
C GLY A 280 0.50 33.62 8.17
N GLU A 281 0.16 33.75 6.89
CA GLU A 281 0.69 32.92 5.81
C GLU A 281 2.16 33.23 5.54
N ILE A 282 2.96 32.18 5.34
CA ILE A 282 4.35 32.26 4.88
C ILE A 282 4.35 31.99 3.37
N LYS A 283 4.21 33.04 2.58
CA LYS A 283 4.02 32.95 1.13
C LYS A 283 5.11 32.17 0.40
N GLU A 284 6.39 32.35 0.79
CA GLU A 284 7.49 31.60 0.19
C GLU A 284 7.43 30.09 0.46
N LEU A 285 6.90 29.70 1.64
CA LEU A 285 6.72 28.29 1.97
C LEU A 285 5.51 27.72 1.23
N SER A 286 4.41 28.49 1.14
CA SER A 286 3.23 28.11 0.37
C SER A 286 3.59 27.89 -1.10
N HIS A 287 4.39 28.77 -1.71
CA HIS A 287 4.85 28.64 -3.09
C HIS A 287 5.72 27.38 -3.29
N LEU A 288 6.69 27.14 -2.41
CA LEU A 288 7.57 25.97 -2.47
C LEU A 288 6.80 24.66 -2.35
N ILE A 289 5.80 24.61 -1.45
CA ILE A 289 4.92 23.45 -1.30
C ILE A 289 4.08 23.23 -2.55
N TYR A 290 3.60 24.30 -3.15
CA TYR A 290 2.85 24.25 -4.40
C TYR A 290 3.72 23.70 -5.55
N GLU A 291 4.92 24.25 -5.76
CA GLU A 291 5.86 23.77 -6.78
C GLU A 291 6.21 22.27 -6.61
N ALA A 292 6.44 21.83 -5.37
CA ALA A 292 6.74 20.43 -5.08
C ALA A 292 5.59 19.51 -5.49
N ARG A 293 4.36 19.91 -5.23
CA ARG A 293 3.16 19.18 -5.63
C ARG A 293 3.03 19.14 -7.15
N GLU A 294 3.16 20.28 -7.81
CA GLU A 294 3.08 20.36 -9.28
C GLU A 294 4.12 19.47 -9.96
N ASN A 295 5.37 19.44 -9.45
CA ASN A 295 6.42 18.57 -9.99
C ASN A 295 6.09 17.09 -9.84
N ALA A 296 5.53 16.66 -8.69
CA ALA A 296 5.10 15.29 -8.50
C ALA A 296 3.95 14.91 -9.46
N LEU A 297 2.98 15.80 -9.65
CA LEU A 297 1.87 15.62 -10.60
C LEU A 297 2.34 15.62 -12.05
N GLU A 298 3.34 16.45 -12.40
CA GLU A 298 3.93 16.47 -13.74
C GLU A 298 4.59 15.13 -14.10
N ILE A 299 5.23 14.46 -13.15
CA ILE A 299 5.79 13.10 -13.34
C ILE A 299 4.67 12.13 -13.68
N VAL A 300 3.57 12.14 -12.90
CA VAL A 300 2.38 11.30 -13.14
C VAL A 300 1.81 11.55 -14.54
N ASN A 301 1.64 12.82 -14.92
CA ASN A 301 1.09 13.18 -16.24
C ASN A 301 2.01 12.71 -17.37
N LYS A 302 3.32 12.89 -17.26
CA LYS A 302 4.30 12.42 -18.27
C LYS A 302 4.28 10.89 -18.41
N GLU A 303 4.12 10.16 -17.30
CA GLU A 303 3.99 8.70 -17.38
C GLU A 303 2.67 8.30 -18.05
N ALA A 304 1.55 8.98 -17.76
CA ALA A 304 0.26 8.75 -18.40
C ALA A 304 0.32 8.96 -19.92
N GLU A 305 0.89 10.08 -20.34
CA GLU A 305 1.10 10.39 -21.76
C GLU A 305 1.95 9.32 -22.46
N LYS A 306 3.03 8.87 -21.80
CA LYS A 306 3.96 7.86 -22.35
C LYS A 306 3.29 6.51 -22.61
N ILE A 307 2.32 6.11 -21.79
CA ILE A 307 1.58 4.85 -21.98
C ILE A 307 0.31 5.05 -22.82
N GLY A 308 -0.02 6.29 -23.21
CA GLY A 308 -1.21 6.62 -23.97
C GLY A 308 -2.51 6.39 -23.21
N ALA A 309 -2.52 6.69 -21.91
CA ALA A 309 -3.72 6.64 -21.09
C ALA A 309 -4.74 7.70 -21.55
N ASP A 310 -6.02 7.37 -21.42
CA ASP A 310 -7.09 8.35 -21.73
C ASP A 310 -7.25 9.35 -20.58
N GLU A 311 -7.18 8.88 -19.34
CA GLU A 311 -7.30 9.70 -18.12
C GLU A 311 -6.47 9.13 -16.97
N VAL A 312 -6.23 9.95 -15.95
CA VAL A 312 -5.69 9.52 -14.65
C VAL A 312 -6.73 9.84 -13.59
N VAL A 313 -7.14 8.83 -12.85
CA VAL A 313 -8.21 8.94 -11.84
C VAL A 313 -7.71 8.54 -10.45
N GLY A 314 -8.46 8.92 -9.42
CA GLY A 314 -8.16 8.55 -8.04
C GLY A 314 -6.84 9.13 -7.51
N VAL A 315 -6.36 10.26 -8.04
CA VAL A 315 -5.07 10.82 -7.63
C VAL A 315 -5.07 11.22 -6.16
N LYS A 316 -4.19 10.57 -5.39
CA LYS A 316 -3.91 10.86 -3.98
C LYS A 316 -2.55 11.52 -3.85
N THR A 317 -2.44 12.51 -2.97
CA THR A 317 -1.16 13.17 -2.69
C THR A 317 -0.81 13.03 -1.23
N TYR A 318 0.44 12.68 -0.96
CA TYR A 318 0.99 12.47 0.38
C TYR A 318 2.16 13.42 0.62
N VAL A 319 2.33 13.83 1.86
CA VAL A 319 3.43 14.71 2.27
C VAL A 319 4.17 14.04 3.42
N TYR A 320 5.45 13.74 3.22
CA TYR A 320 6.29 13.12 4.23
C TYR A 320 7.43 14.05 4.64
N GLN A 321 7.60 14.24 5.94
CA GLN A 321 8.77 14.92 6.49
C GLN A 321 9.93 13.94 6.58
N LEU A 322 10.98 14.18 5.81
CA LEU A 322 12.18 13.33 5.78
C LEU A 322 13.21 13.71 6.85
N GLY A 323 12.95 14.77 7.63
CA GLY A 323 13.90 15.34 8.59
C GLY A 323 14.84 16.35 7.94
N SER A 324 15.59 17.10 8.80
CA SER A 324 16.58 18.11 8.37
C SER A 324 16.06 19.16 7.38
N GLY A 325 14.76 19.44 7.38
CA GLY A 325 14.14 20.42 6.50
C GLY A 325 13.87 19.91 5.08
N LEU A 326 13.87 18.58 4.87
CA LEU A 326 13.43 17.95 3.64
C LEU A 326 11.99 17.47 3.74
N ILE A 327 11.23 17.66 2.66
CA ILE A 327 9.86 17.17 2.50
C ILE A 327 9.78 16.37 1.20
N GLU A 328 9.12 15.23 1.24
CA GLU A 328 8.71 14.47 0.05
C GLU A 328 7.25 14.74 -0.25
N PHE A 329 6.96 14.99 -1.51
CA PHE A 329 5.62 14.94 -2.09
C PHE A 329 5.52 13.70 -2.96
N LEU A 330 4.53 12.88 -2.66
CA LEU A 330 4.23 11.66 -3.39
C LEU A 330 2.83 11.78 -3.98
N ALA A 331 2.69 11.64 -5.28
CA ALA A 331 1.43 11.54 -5.99
C ALA A 331 1.26 10.12 -6.54
N ILE A 332 0.11 9.51 -6.30
CA ILE A 332 -0.26 8.19 -6.82
C ILE A 332 -1.63 8.30 -7.45
N GLY A 333 -1.81 7.72 -8.62
CA GLY A 333 -3.11 7.64 -9.30
C GLY A 333 -3.15 6.48 -10.28
N THR A 334 -4.33 6.08 -10.72
CA THR A 334 -4.51 5.02 -11.70
C THR A 334 -4.77 5.59 -13.10
N ALA A 335 -3.92 5.25 -14.05
CA ALA A 335 -4.17 5.45 -15.47
C ALA A 335 -5.30 4.53 -15.93
N VAL A 336 -6.26 5.08 -16.67
CA VAL A 336 -7.40 4.33 -17.20
C VAL A 336 -7.48 4.46 -18.71
N LYS A 337 -8.04 3.43 -19.35
CA LYS A 337 -8.22 3.36 -20.80
C LYS A 337 -9.60 2.87 -21.15
N LYS A 338 -10.15 3.42 -22.22
CA LYS A 338 -11.46 3.01 -22.74
C LYS A 338 -11.36 1.65 -23.41
N ILE A 339 -12.13 0.67 -22.93
CA ILE A 339 -12.20 -0.68 -23.48
C ILE A 339 -13.61 -0.95 -23.96
N PRO A 340 -13.79 -1.12 -25.29
CA PRO A 340 -15.11 -1.44 -25.83
C PRO A 340 -15.64 -2.79 -25.33
N GLY A 341 -16.91 -2.82 -24.93
CA GLY A 341 -17.57 -4.06 -24.52
C GLY A 341 -17.33 -4.48 -23.06
N LEU A 342 -16.60 -3.69 -22.28
CA LEU A 342 -16.44 -3.91 -20.85
C LEU A 342 -17.80 -3.79 -20.15
N LYS A 343 -18.13 -4.78 -19.30
CA LYS A 343 -19.42 -4.84 -18.58
C LYS A 343 -19.23 -5.48 -17.22
N ASN A 344 -20.01 -5.00 -16.26
CA ASN A 344 -20.20 -5.69 -14.98
C ASN A 344 -21.18 -6.86 -15.14
N GLN A 345 -21.15 -7.80 -14.21
CA GLN A 345 -22.09 -8.93 -14.22
C GLN A 345 -23.51 -8.48 -13.85
N SER A 346 -23.64 -7.54 -12.92
CA SER A 346 -24.90 -6.97 -12.46
C SER A 346 -25.15 -5.57 -13.01
N ALA A 347 -26.43 -5.21 -13.15
CA ALA A 347 -26.81 -3.86 -13.55
C ALA A 347 -26.54 -2.82 -12.45
N GLU A 348 -26.62 -3.24 -11.19
CA GLU A 348 -26.42 -2.40 -9.99
C GLU A 348 -25.77 -3.22 -8.89
N LEU A 349 -24.88 -2.59 -8.10
CA LEU A 349 -24.40 -3.18 -6.85
C LEU A 349 -25.50 -3.11 -5.80
N VAL A 350 -25.55 -4.12 -4.92
CA VAL A 350 -26.45 -4.03 -3.76
C VAL A 350 -26.04 -2.83 -2.91
N PRO A 351 -27.02 -2.17 -2.24
CA PRO A 351 -26.71 -1.06 -1.33
C PRO A 351 -25.70 -1.51 -0.29
N GLN A 352 -24.61 -0.78 -0.19
CA GLN A 352 -23.53 -1.02 0.76
C GLN A 352 -23.52 0.10 1.78
N ALA A 353 -23.59 -0.24 3.06
CA ALA A 353 -23.26 0.70 4.11
C ALA A 353 -21.73 0.62 4.31
N PHE A 354 -21.03 1.72 4.10
CA PHE A 354 -19.63 1.81 4.49
C PHE A 354 -19.55 1.82 6.01
N ALA A 355 -19.30 0.66 6.61
CA ALA A 355 -18.79 0.58 7.96
C ALA A 355 -17.28 0.36 7.83
N GLN A 356 -16.51 1.41 8.02
CA GLN A 356 -15.07 1.28 8.16
C GLN A 356 -14.83 0.66 9.53
N ASP A 357 -14.59 -0.63 9.56
CA ASP A 357 -14.30 -1.36 10.80
C ASP A 357 -12.80 -1.20 11.12
N TRP A 358 -12.50 -0.15 11.88
CA TRP A 358 -11.16 0.10 12.41
C TRP A 358 -10.83 -0.78 13.64
N ASP A 359 -11.81 -1.55 14.13
CA ASP A 359 -11.77 -2.15 15.46
C ASP A 359 -11.40 -3.63 15.46
N THR A 360 -11.34 -4.29 14.30
CA THR A 360 -11.00 -5.73 14.23
C THR A 360 -9.56 -6.01 14.59
N PHE A 361 -8.65 -5.06 14.33
CA PHE A 361 -7.26 -5.11 14.73
C PHE A 361 -6.71 -3.70 15.00
N VAL A 362 -6.32 -3.43 16.24
CA VAL A 362 -5.68 -2.18 16.62
C VAL A 362 -4.18 -2.42 16.75
N ASN A 363 -3.37 -1.88 15.84
CA ASN A 363 -1.92 -1.86 15.98
C ASN A 363 -1.53 -0.77 17.00
N THR A 364 -1.36 -1.15 18.25
CA THR A 364 -0.96 -0.21 19.31
C THR A 364 0.44 0.37 19.13
N ALA A 365 1.26 -0.18 18.23
CA ALA A 365 2.59 0.37 17.91
C ALA A 365 2.51 1.72 17.17
N GLU A 366 1.44 1.99 16.44
CA GLU A 366 1.22 3.30 15.81
C GLU A 366 1.04 4.41 16.85
N PHE A 367 0.47 4.10 18.02
CA PHE A 367 0.29 5.05 19.11
C PHE A 367 1.57 5.36 19.91
N SER A 368 2.64 4.57 19.73
CA SER A 368 3.91 4.79 20.44
C SER A 368 4.68 6.04 19.96
N PHE A 369 4.30 6.59 18.80
CA PHE A 369 4.79 7.88 18.29
C PHE A 369 3.70 8.96 18.25
N GLY A 370 2.50 8.64 18.71
CA GLY A 370 1.36 9.55 18.74
C GLY A 370 1.57 10.64 19.79
N VAL A 371 1.63 11.86 19.34
CA VAL A 371 1.25 13.01 20.16
C VAL A 371 -0.19 12.75 20.58
N ASP A 372 -0.41 12.51 21.88
CA ASP A 372 -1.73 12.36 22.47
C ASP A 372 -2.51 13.65 22.27
N LEU A 373 -3.28 13.72 21.18
CA LEU A 373 -4.10 14.88 20.83
C LEU A 373 -5.23 15.15 21.84
N ASN A 374 -5.44 14.26 22.81
CA ASN A 374 -6.44 14.41 23.87
C ASN A 374 -5.91 15.06 25.16
N LYS A 375 -4.64 15.47 25.22
CA LYS A 375 -4.07 16.22 26.36
C LYS A 375 -4.00 17.73 26.12
N GLY A 376 -4.94 18.28 25.43
CA GLY A 376 -5.01 19.70 25.13
C GLY A 376 -6.41 20.29 25.08
N MET A 377 -7.26 19.93 26.06
CA MET A 377 -8.46 20.73 26.43
C MET A 377 -8.51 20.87 27.95
#